data_0d4536f1c775913644dc1f41619c81c6
#
_entry.id   0d4536f1c775913644dc1f41619c81c6
#
_cell.length_a   1.000
_cell.length_b   1.000
_cell.length_c   1.000
_cell.angle_alpha   90.00
_cell.angle_beta   90.00
_cell.angle_gamma   90.00
#
_symmetry.space_group_name_H-M   'P 1'
#
loop_
_entity.id
_entity.type
_entity.pdbx_description
1 polymer ?
#
loop_
_entity_poly.entity_id
_entity_poly.type
_entity_poly.pdbx_seq_one_letter_code
_entity_poly.pdbx_strand_id
1 'polypeptide(L)'
;MNRNEICPICDGAVPSEEHKGQFPGALSRFDNNEEVCSLCGMAEAMTPFFSPEGRELMVVGLQNDDFELWAAGVQKGLPQCRELLIQQKESIARLKELEGSE
;
A
#
# COMPACT_ATOMS: atom_id res chain seq x y z
N MET A 1 10.16 9.71 -13.99
CA MET A 1 9.37 9.20 -12.87
C MET A 1 8.41 10.27 -12.38
N ASN A 2 7.12 10.00 -12.40
CA ASN A 2 6.10 10.95 -11.96
C ASN A 2 5.96 10.89 -10.44
N ARG A 3 6.09 12.03 -9.80
CA ARG A 3 5.93 12.12 -8.35
C ARG A 3 4.51 12.59 -8.03
N ASN A 4 3.72 11.73 -7.42
CA ASN A 4 2.35 12.03 -7.07
C ASN A 4 2.26 12.50 -5.62
N GLU A 5 1.50 13.56 -5.38
CA GLU A 5 1.19 13.98 -4.01
C GLU A 5 0.00 13.21 -3.45
N ILE A 6 -0.85 12.71 -4.34
CA ILE A 6 -2.05 11.94 -4.01
C ILE A 6 -1.90 10.56 -4.62
N CYS A 7 -2.14 9.53 -3.82
CA CYS A 7 -2.04 8.15 -4.28
C CYS A 7 -3.14 7.84 -5.29
N PRO A 8 -2.81 7.38 -6.50
CA PRO A 8 -3.82 7.08 -7.51
C PRO A 8 -4.69 5.85 -7.17
N ILE A 9 -4.33 5.08 -6.15
CA ILE A 9 -5.11 3.90 -5.76
C ILE A 9 -6.12 4.23 -4.67
N CYS A 10 -5.70 4.94 -3.61
CA CYS A 10 -6.54 5.16 -2.44
C CYS A 10 -6.87 6.64 -2.19
N ASP A 11 -6.36 7.55 -3.00
CA ASP A 11 -6.52 9.01 -2.86
C ASP A 11 -5.92 9.57 -1.56
N GLY A 12 -5.11 8.78 -0.87
CA GLY A 12 -4.42 9.25 0.32
C GLY A 12 -3.14 10.02 0.00
N ALA A 13 -2.50 10.55 1.03
CA ALA A 13 -1.25 11.29 0.87
C ALA A 13 -0.08 10.36 0.56
N VAL A 14 0.86 10.83 -0.26
CA VAL A 14 2.07 10.10 -0.61
C VAL A 14 3.25 10.74 0.12
N PRO A 15 4.08 9.98 0.81
CA PRO A 15 4.08 8.52 0.97
C PRO A 15 3.05 8.05 2.00
N SER A 16 2.61 8.91 2.91
CA SER A 16 1.60 8.61 3.93
C SER A 16 1.10 9.92 4.51
N GLU A 17 0.01 9.86 5.31
CA GLU A 17 -0.53 11.04 5.98
C GLU A 17 0.47 11.65 6.96
N GLU A 18 1.27 10.81 7.63
CA GLU A 18 2.28 11.27 8.60
C GLU A 18 3.46 11.96 7.94
N HIS A 19 3.80 11.57 6.71
CA HIS A 19 5.01 12.03 6.03
C HIS A 19 4.71 12.65 4.68
N LYS A 20 3.54 13.27 4.55
CA LYS A 20 3.08 13.86 3.30
C LYS A 20 4.15 14.74 2.65
N GLY A 21 4.57 14.34 1.45
CA GLY A 21 5.52 15.10 0.64
C GLY A 21 6.96 15.11 1.12
N GLN A 22 7.28 14.42 2.23
CA GLN A 22 8.63 14.45 2.81
C GLN A 22 9.62 13.57 2.06
N PHE A 23 9.15 12.47 1.49
CA PHE A 23 10.00 11.57 0.70
C PHE A 23 9.12 10.82 -0.31
N PRO A 24 9.74 10.21 -1.35
CA PRO A 24 8.98 9.49 -2.36
C PRO A 24 8.22 8.30 -1.79
N GLY A 25 7.05 8.00 -2.37
CA GLY A 25 6.29 6.80 -2.04
C GLY A 25 6.85 5.58 -2.75
N ALA A 26 6.06 4.51 -2.77
CA ALA A 26 6.42 3.28 -3.45
C ALA A 26 6.10 3.40 -4.94
N LEU A 27 6.82 2.66 -5.78
CA LEU A 27 6.47 2.55 -7.19
C LEU A 27 5.48 1.41 -7.38
N SER A 28 4.43 1.67 -8.16
CA SER A 28 3.41 0.66 -8.45
C SER A 28 3.99 -0.46 -9.30
N ARG A 29 3.62 -1.70 -8.98
CA ARG A 29 4.00 -2.86 -9.79
C ARG A 29 3.27 -2.92 -11.12
N PHE A 30 2.17 -2.20 -11.25
CA PHE A 30 1.46 -2.07 -12.51
C PHE A 30 2.28 -1.26 -13.51
N ASP A 31 2.82 -0.13 -13.04
CA ASP A 31 3.63 0.77 -13.86
C ASP A 31 4.69 1.39 -12.97
N ASN A 32 5.95 1.10 -13.24
CA ASN A 32 7.08 1.58 -12.44
C ASN A 32 7.23 3.10 -12.49
N ASN A 33 6.45 3.80 -13.31
CA ASN A 33 6.46 5.26 -13.36
C ASN A 33 5.40 5.89 -12.45
N GLU A 34 4.46 5.09 -11.92
CA GLU A 34 3.42 5.59 -11.02
C GLU A 34 3.86 5.46 -9.58
N GLU A 35 3.81 6.57 -8.85
CA GLU A 35 4.11 6.58 -7.42
C GLU A 35 2.82 6.44 -6.62
N VAL A 36 2.80 5.50 -5.68
CA VAL A 36 1.66 5.23 -4.80
C VAL A 36 2.11 5.40 -3.35
N CYS A 37 1.14 5.51 -2.43
CA CYS A 37 1.49 5.61 -1.03
C CYS A 37 2.10 4.30 -0.53
N SER A 38 2.80 4.37 0.62
CA SER A 38 3.48 3.20 1.18
C SER A 38 2.53 2.06 1.48
N LEU A 39 1.31 2.38 1.96
CA LEU A 39 0.30 1.37 2.26
C LEU A 39 -0.15 0.65 0.98
N CYS A 40 -0.42 1.39 -0.09
CA CYS A 40 -0.84 0.79 -1.36
C CYS A 40 0.29 -0.01 -2.00
N GLY A 41 1.53 0.45 -1.87
CA GLY A 41 2.69 -0.32 -2.32
C GLY A 41 2.78 -1.67 -1.60
N MET A 42 2.58 -1.67 -0.29
CA MET A 42 2.51 -2.90 0.49
C MET A 42 1.32 -3.75 0.07
N ALA A 43 0.16 -3.12 -0.16
CA ALA A 43 -1.05 -3.84 -0.57
C ALA A 43 -0.86 -4.52 -1.92
N GLU A 44 -0.17 -3.90 -2.87
CA GLU A 44 0.14 -4.53 -4.16
C GLU A 44 0.88 -5.85 -3.97
N ALA A 45 1.78 -5.90 -2.98
CA ALA A 45 2.53 -7.11 -2.69
C ALA A 45 1.68 -8.14 -1.94
N MET A 46 0.82 -7.69 -1.04
CA MET A 46 0.15 -8.56 -0.06
C MET A 46 -1.26 -8.99 -0.44
N THR A 47 -1.98 -8.17 -1.22
CA THR A 47 -3.36 -8.48 -1.60
C THR A 47 -3.53 -9.88 -2.20
N PRO A 48 -2.63 -10.37 -3.08
CA PRO A 48 -2.79 -11.71 -3.62
C PRO A 48 -2.84 -12.81 -2.57
N PHE A 49 -2.32 -12.58 -1.38
CA PHE A 49 -2.32 -13.57 -0.29
C PHE A 49 -3.57 -13.47 0.58
N PHE A 50 -4.22 -12.31 0.62
CA PHE A 50 -5.38 -12.09 1.50
C PHE A 50 -6.71 -12.19 0.77
N SER A 51 -6.75 -11.80 -0.49
CA SER A 51 -8.00 -11.65 -1.22
C SER A 51 -7.89 -12.27 -2.61
N PRO A 52 -8.44 -13.48 -2.80
CA PRO A 52 -8.49 -14.08 -4.14
C PRO A 52 -9.22 -13.21 -5.16
N GLU A 53 -10.29 -12.50 -4.73
CA GLU A 53 -11.02 -11.58 -5.60
C GLU A 53 -10.13 -10.40 -6.00
N GLY A 54 -9.40 -9.84 -5.05
CA GLY A 54 -8.46 -8.75 -5.33
C GLY A 54 -7.37 -9.18 -6.28
N ARG A 55 -6.81 -10.36 -6.06
CA ARG A 55 -5.79 -10.92 -6.95
C ARG A 55 -6.30 -11.06 -8.38
N GLU A 56 -7.51 -11.58 -8.55
CA GLU A 56 -8.11 -11.77 -9.86
C GLU A 56 -8.27 -10.43 -10.60
N LEU A 57 -8.77 -9.42 -9.90
CA LEU A 57 -8.90 -8.08 -10.49
C LEU A 57 -7.55 -7.49 -10.87
N MET A 58 -6.54 -7.68 -10.03
CA MET A 58 -5.19 -7.20 -10.31
C MET A 58 -4.62 -7.87 -11.56
N VAL A 59 -4.77 -9.18 -11.68
CA VAL A 59 -4.27 -9.93 -12.82
C VAL A 59 -4.96 -9.50 -14.11
N VAL A 60 -6.28 -9.40 -14.09
CA VAL A 60 -7.06 -8.98 -15.26
C VAL A 60 -6.71 -7.54 -15.65
N GLY A 61 -6.58 -6.66 -14.67
CA GLY A 61 -6.18 -5.29 -14.92
C GLY A 61 -4.82 -5.20 -15.59
N LEU A 62 -3.86 -5.98 -15.12
CA LEU A 62 -2.52 -6.00 -15.69
C LEU A 62 -2.53 -6.55 -17.11
N GLN A 63 -3.28 -7.62 -17.36
CA GLN A 63 -3.38 -8.23 -18.68
C GLN A 63 -4.01 -7.30 -19.72
N ASN A 64 -4.93 -6.44 -19.29
CA ASN A 64 -5.66 -5.53 -20.15
C ASN A 64 -5.12 -4.10 -20.11
N ASP A 65 -4.01 -3.87 -19.44
CA ASP A 65 -3.43 -2.55 -19.26
C ASP A 65 -4.47 -1.58 -18.68
N ASP A 66 -5.24 -2.05 -17.68
CA ASP A 66 -6.34 -1.31 -17.06
C ASP A 66 -6.01 -1.02 -15.61
N PHE A 67 -5.52 0.18 -15.34
CA PHE A 67 -5.12 0.60 -14.01
C PHE A 67 -6.31 0.65 -13.04
N GLU A 68 -7.50 0.99 -13.51
CA GLU A 68 -8.68 1.03 -12.64
C GLU A 68 -9.01 -0.33 -12.05
N LEU A 69 -8.91 -1.39 -12.87
CA LEU A 69 -9.11 -2.76 -12.37
C LEU A 69 -8.02 -3.16 -11.40
N TRP A 70 -6.76 -2.82 -11.73
CA TRP A 70 -5.65 -3.07 -10.83
C TRP A 70 -5.87 -2.40 -9.48
N ALA A 71 -6.21 -1.11 -9.49
CA ALA A 71 -6.45 -0.35 -8.28
C ALA A 71 -7.63 -0.92 -7.48
N ALA A 72 -8.70 -1.30 -8.15
CA ALA A 72 -9.85 -1.93 -7.48
C ALA A 72 -9.44 -3.23 -6.78
N GLY A 73 -8.57 -4.01 -7.42
CA GLY A 73 -8.04 -5.24 -6.82
C GLY A 73 -7.21 -4.95 -5.58
N VAL A 74 -6.31 -3.98 -5.67
CA VAL A 74 -5.47 -3.58 -4.53
C VAL A 74 -6.33 -3.11 -3.37
N GLN A 75 -7.39 -2.34 -3.65
CA GLN A 75 -8.29 -1.83 -2.62
C GLN A 75 -8.99 -2.95 -1.85
N LYS A 76 -9.20 -4.10 -2.47
CA LYS A 76 -9.80 -5.26 -1.78
C LYS A 76 -8.95 -5.76 -0.63
N GLY A 77 -7.64 -5.66 -0.74
CA GLY A 77 -6.72 -6.09 0.32
C GLY A 77 -6.31 -5.01 1.30
N LEU A 78 -6.68 -3.75 1.05
CA LEU A 78 -6.27 -2.63 1.90
C LEU A 78 -6.68 -2.77 3.37
N PRO A 79 -7.92 -3.21 3.70
CA PRO A 79 -8.30 -3.33 5.11
C PRO A 79 -7.37 -4.26 5.88
N GLN A 80 -7.01 -5.41 5.30
CA GLN A 80 -6.11 -6.36 5.95
C GLN A 80 -4.70 -5.77 6.10
N CYS A 81 -4.24 -5.05 5.09
CA CYS A 81 -2.93 -4.41 5.13
C CYS A 81 -2.86 -3.32 6.19
N ARG A 82 -3.92 -2.53 6.34
CA ARG A 82 -4.00 -1.50 7.39
C ARG A 82 -3.94 -2.13 8.77
N GLU A 83 -4.67 -3.22 8.96
CA GLU A 83 -4.67 -3.93 10.23
C GLU A 83 -3.29 -4.49 10.57
N LEU A 84 -2.62 -5.09 9.61
CA LEU A 84 -1.26 -5.57 9.81
C LEU A 84 -0.31 -4.45 10.18
N LEU A 85 -0.44 -3.30 9.54
CA LEU A 85 0.41 -2.15 9.83
C LEU A 85 0.20 -1.64 11.25
N ILE A 86 -1.06 -1.60 11.72
CA ILE A 86 -1.38 -1.22 13.09
C ILE A 86 -0.77 -2.21 14.07
N GLN A 87 -0.90 -3.50 13.81
CA GLN A 87 -0.32 -4.55 14.65
C GLN A 87 1.19 -4.44 14.73
N GLN A 88 1.86 -4.13 13.62
CA GLN A 88 3.30 -3.93 13.60
C GLN A 88 3.71 -2.73 14.46
N LYS A 89 2.98 -1.62 14.35
CA LYS A 89 3.25 -0.42 15.13
C LYS A 89 3.08 -0.69 16.62
N GLU A 90 2.04 -1.42 17.00
CA GLU A 90 1.81 -1.80 18.39
C GLU A 90 2.91 -2.70 18.93
N SER A 91 3.36 -3.67 18.12
CA SER A 91 4.44 -4.58 18.50
C SER A 91 5.76 -3.83 18.71
N ILE A 92 6.08 -2.90 17.81
CA ILE A 92 7.28 -2.08 17.92
C ILE A 92 7.22 -1.21 19.17
N ALA A 93 6.08 -0.58 19.43
CA ALA A 93 5.90 0.25 20.63
C ALA A 93 6.10 -0.58 21.91
N ARG A 94 5.54 -1.80 21.93
CA ARG A 94 5.67 -2.72 23.07
C ARG A 94 7.13 -3.12 23.28
N LEU A 95 7.86 -3.42 22.22
CA LEU A 95 9.27 -3.75 22.31
C LEU A 95 10.10 -2.57 22.85
N LYS A 96 9.79 -1.37 22.41
CA LYS A 96 10.47 -0.16 22.90
C LYS A 96 10.21 0.07 24.39
N GLU A 97 8.99 -0.19 24.85
CA GLU A 97 8.66 -0.10 26.28
C GLU A 97 9.46 -1.11 27.11
N LEU A 98 9.59 -2.35 26.60
CA LEU A 98 10.36 -3.38 27.28
C LEU A 98 11.85 -3.02 27.34
N GLU A 99 12.40 -2.43 26.29
CA GLU A 99 13.79 -1.98 26.27
C GLU A 99 14.00 -0.81 27.21
N GLY A 100 13.00 0.08 27.31
CA GLY A 100 13.10 1.26 28.16
C GLY A 100 12.86 1.04 29.63
N SER A 101 12.39 -0.16 30.00
CA SER A 101 12.04 -0.45 31.41
C SER A 101 13.17 -1.07 32.22
N GLU A 102 14.37 -1.09 31.69
CA GLU A 102 15.55 -1.55 32.43
C GLU A 102 16.00 -0.48 33.45
#